data_3dd7f2ce57f36dc849c33dfd29c31e4d
#
_entry.id   3dd7f2ce57f36dc849c33dfd29c31e4d
#
_cell.length_a   1.000
_cell.length_b   1.000
_cell.length_c   1.000
_cell.angle_alpha   90.00
_cell.angle_beta   90.00
_cell.angle_gamma   90.00
#
_symmetry.space_group_name_H-M   'P 1'
#
loop_
_entity.id
_entity.type
_entity.pdbx_description
1 polymer ?
#
loop_
_entity_poly.entity_id
_entity_poly.type
_entity_poly.pdbx_seq_one_letter_code
_entity_poly.pdbx_strand_id
1 'polypeptide(L)'
;MRFMATFTPTIKIVLWIIAAVSLVGIVIGILPLAGVRLEISTGQASLLISVCSFATIVSILLATIHYKVDKTHVRLNVAFIDMLSGRIRIDNILNIVIDNGKMYISYLWKGPDPVIALIAIKQKRYGEFKELLMSKNKNIVFYEKKDGTTDSEQQ
;
A
#
# COMPACT_ATOMS: atom_id res chain seq x y z
N MET A 1 -0.19 -10.47 11.91
CA MET A 1 -1.17 -9.36 12.03
C MET A 1 -1.21 -8.58 10.73
N ARG A 2 -2.35 -8.00 10.33
CA ARG A 2 -2.50 -7.28 9.06
C ARG A 2 -2.84 -5.80 9.32
N PHE A 3 -2.13 -4.90 8.66
CA PHE A 3 -2.36 -3.47 8.73
C PHE A 3 -2.66 -2.95 7.32
N MET A 4 -3.87 -2.45 7.08
CA MET A 4 -4.22 -1.89 5.78
C MET A 4 -3.39 -0.64 5.50
N ALA A 5 -2.81 -0.57 4.30
CA ALA A 5 -2.17 0.64 3.83
C ALA A 5 -3.21 1.77 3.73
N THR A 6 -2.85 2.95 4.20
CA THR A 6 -3.71 4.14 4.11
C THR A 6 -3.32 4.95 2.91
N PHE A 7 -4.15 4.88 1.89
CA PHE A 7 -4.24 5.98 0.94
C PHE A 7 -5.08 7.11 1.55
N THR A 8 -4.78 8.34 1.17
CA THR A 8 -5.66 9.46 1.50
C THR A 8 -7.09 9.13 1.06
N PRO A 9 -8.14 9.58 1.78
CA PRO A 9 -9.53 9.31 1.40
C PRO A 9 -9.82 9.71 -0.06
N THR A 10 -9.20 10.80 -0.53
CA THR A 10 -9.29 11.25 -1.92
C THR A 10 -8.79 10.20 -2.91
N ILE A 11 -7.62 9.58 -2.68
CA ILE A 11 -7.10 8.53 -3.57
C ILE A 11 -8.04 7.32 -3.61
N LYS A 12 -8.61 6.93 -2.47
CA LYS A 12 -9.57 5.82 -2.44
C LYS A 12 -10.83 6.14 -3.25
N ILE A 13 -11.38 7.34 -3.12
CA ILE A 13 -12.54 7.78 -3.89
C ILE A 13 -12.21 7.75 -5.39
N VAL A 14 -11.05 8.28 -5.78
CA VAL A 14 -10.61 8.28 -7.19
C VAL A 14 -10.48 6.84 -7.71
N LEU A 15 -9.88 5.92 -6.97
CA LEU A 15 -9.77 4.50 -7.38
C LEU A 15 -11.15 3.85 -7.56
N TRP A 16 -12.11 4.13 -6.69
CA TRP A 16 -13.46 3.62 -6.81
C TRP A 16 -14.21 4.22 -8.02
N ILE A 17 -14.01 5.51 -8.29
CA ILE A 17 -14.57 6.16 -9.48
C ILE A 17 -13.98 5.53 -10.74
N ILE A 18 -12.67 5.34 -10.81
CA ILE A 18 -12.01 4.69 -11.95
C ILE A 18 -12.57 3.28 -12.15
N ALA A 19 -12.69 2.50 -11.09
CA ALA A 19 -13.26 1.15 -11.17
C ALA A 19 -14.70 1.15 -11.70
N ALA A 20 -15.54 2.05 -11.19
CA ALA A 20 -16.95 2.17 -11.62
C ALA A 20 -17.06 2.58 -13.10
N VAL A 21 -16.32 3.61 -13.52
CA VAL A 21 -16.30 4.06 -14.94
C VAL A 21 -15.76 2.97 -15.84
N SER A 22 -14.73 2.24 -15.42
CA SER A 22 -14.18 1.13 -16.19
C SER A 22 -15.16 -0.02 -16.35
N LEU A 23 -15.97 -0.34 -15.31
CA LEU A 23 -17.04 -1.34 -15.43
C LEU A 23 -18.09 -0.93 -16.46
N VAL A 24 -18.50 0.34 -16.48
CA VAL A 24 -19.41 0.86 -17.51
C VAL A 24 -18.79 0.73 -18.90
N GLY A 25 -17.50 1.05 -19.05
CA GLY A 25 -16.77 0.90 -20.30
C GLY A 25 -16.73 -0.56 -20.80
N ILE A 26 -16.55 -1.53 -19.90
CA ILE A 26 -16.61 -2.97 -20.24
C ILE A 26 -18.02 -3.33 -20.77
N VAL A 27 -19.07 -2.88 -20.10
CA VAL A 27 -20.45 -3.16 -20.52
C VAL A 27 -20.71 -2.58 -21.91
N ILE A 28 -20.33 -1.32 -22.15
CA ILE A 28 -20.47 -0.67 -23.46
C ILE A 28 -19.68 -1.42 -24.53
N GLY A 29 -18.48 -1.91 -24.23
CA GLY A 29 -17.65 -2.68 -25.15
C GLY A 29 -18.22 -4.06 -25.50
N ILE A 30 -18.96 -4.70 -24.58
CA ILE A 30 -19.60 -6.01 -24.82
C ILE A 30 -20.85 -5.88 -25.70
N LEU A 31 -21.58 -4.79 -25.65
CA LEU A 31 -22.85 -4.61 -26.38
C LEU A 31 -22.73 -4.87 -27.89
N PRO A 32 -21.73 -4.33 -28.61
CA PRO A 32 -21.55 -4.62 -30.04
C PRO A 32 -21.26 -6.11 -30.33
N LEU A 33 -20.51 -6.76 -29.40
CA LEU A 33 -20.22 -8.21 -29.53
C LEU A 33 -21.47 -9.07 -29.28
N ALA A 34 -22.41 -8.56 -28.54
CA ALA A 34 -23.73 -9.19 -28.31
C ALA A 34 -24.77 -8.87 -29.40
N GLY A 35 -24.35 -8.20 -30.48
CA GLY A 35 -25.24 -7.89 -31.62
C GLY A 35 -26.05 -6.59 -31.47
N VAL A 36 -25.80 -5.79 -30.44
CA VAL A 36 -26.42 -4.46 -30.28
C VAL A 36 -25.73 -3.49 -31.25
N ARG A 37 -26.51 -2.84 -32.10
CA ARG A 37 -25.98 -1.85 -33.07
C ARG A 37 -25.57 -0.58 -32.33
N LEU A 38 -24.28 -0.42 -32.14
CA LEU A 38 -23.65 0.82 -31.71
C LEU A 38 -22.70 1.28 -32.84
N GLU A 39 -22.50 2.58 -32.98
CA GLU A 39 -21.57 3.17 -33.95
C GLU A 39 -20.09 2.94 -33.55
N ILE A 40 -19.77 1.79 -32.98
CA ILE A 40 -18.45 1.39 -32.49
C ILE A 40 -18.02 0.17 -33.27
N SER A 41 -16.85 0.23 -33.92
CA SER A 41 -16.28 -0.91 -34.61
C SER A 41 -15.88 -2.02 -33.63
N THR A 42 -15.84 -3.27 -34.11
CA THR A 42 -15.43 -4.42 -33.28
C THR A 42 -14.02 -4.23 -32.68
N GLY A 43 -13.10 -3.59 -33.44
CA GLY A 43 -11.75 -3.28 -32.96
C GLY A 43 -11.75 -2.26 -31.81
N GLN A 44 -12.57 -1.21 -31.89
CA GLN A 44 -12.72 -0.23 -30.84
C GLN A 44 -13.38 -0.84 -29.59
N ALA A 45 -14.39 -1.70 -29.76
CA ALA A 45 -15.02 -2.42 -28.67
C ALA A 45 -14.04 -3.31 -27.92
N SER A 46 -13.23 -4.08 -28.62
CA SER A 46 -12.18 -4.94 -28.05
C SER A 46 -11.13 -4.14 -27.29
N LEU A 47 -10.68 -3.02 -27.84
CA LEU A 47 -9.71 -2.12 -27.19
C LEU A 47 -10.30 -1.52 -25.92
N LEU A 48 -11.56 -1.07 -25.96
CA LEU A 48 -12.28 -0.51 -24.81
C LEU A 48 -12.37 -1.54 -23.68
N ILE A 49 -12.77 -2.78 -23.98
CA ILE A 49 -12.85 -3.86 -22.98
C ILE A 49 -11.44 -4.10 -22.36
N SER A 50 -10.41 -4.16 -23.18
CA SER A 50 -9.04 -4.44 -22.70
C SER A 50 -8.54 -3.36 -21.76
N VAL A 51 -8.66 -2.09 -22.15
CA VAL A 51 -8.21 -0.94 -21.33
C VAL A 51 -9.01 -0.84 -20.03
N CYS A 52 -10.34 -0.97 -20.12
CA CYS A 52 -11.20 -0.89 -18.94
C CYS A 52 -10.98 -2.08 -17.97
N SER A 53 -10.76 -3.29 -18.50
CA SER A 53 -10.42 -4.45 -17.67
C SER A 53 -9.10 -4.26 -16.94
N PHE A 54 -8.07 -3.77 -17.63
CA PHE A 54 -6.78 -3.45 -17.03
C PHE A 54 -6.92 -2.39 -15.93
N ALA A 55 -7.63 -1.29 -16.19
CA ALA A 55 -7.86 -0.23 -15.22
C ALA A 55 -8.63 -0.73 -13.98
N THR A 56 -9.62 -1.60 -14.16
CA THR A 56 -10.37 -2.22 -13.05
C THR A 56 -9.45 -3.09 -12.19
N ILE A 57 -8.66 -3.96 -12.81
CA ILE A 57 -7.71 -4.85 -12.10
C ILE A 57 -6.71 -4.02 -11.29
N VAL A 58 -6.08 -3.01 -11.90
CA VAL A 58 -5.11 -2.14 -11.23
C VAL A 58 -5.75 -1.42 -10.05
N SER A 59 -6.97 -0.88 -10.22
CA SER A 59 -7.68 -0.18 -9.14
C SER A 59 -7.96 -1.09 -7.95
N ILE A 60 -8.41 -2.33 -8.20
CA ILE A 60 -8.65 -3.33 -7.14
C ILE A 60 -7.34 -3.71 -6.46
N LEU A 61 -6.27 -3.95 -7.21
CA LEU A 61 -4.96 -4.30 -6.65
C LEU A 61 -4.45 -3.19 -5.72
N LEU A 62 -4.52 -1.94 -6.14
CA LEU A 62 -4.12 -0.79 -5.33
C LEU A 62 -4.98 -0.63 -4.07
N ALA A 63 -6.29 -0.85 -4.17
CA ALA A 63 -7.19 -0.76 -3.03
C ALA A 63 -6.94 -1.83 -1.95
N THR A 64 -6.31 -2.95 -2.31
CA THR A 64 -6.06 -4.10 -1.42
C THR A 64 -4.66 -4.15 -0.81
N ILE A 65 -3.83 -3.12 -1.03
CA ILE A 65 -2.49 -3.04 -0.44
C ILE A 65 -2.58 -3.07 1.09
N HIS A 66 -1.81 -3.95 1.71
CA HIS A 66 -1.71 -4.03 3.16
C HIS A 66 -0.33 -4.51 3.63
N TYR A 67 0.04 -4.11 4.84
CA TYR A 67 1.24 -4.62 5.50
C TYR A 67 0.86 -5.83 6.35
N LYS A 68 1.63 -6.90 6.25
CA LYS A 68 1.53 -8.09 7.09
C LYS A 68 2.79 -8.21 7.93
N VAL A 69 2.62 -8.25 9.25
CA VAL A 69 3.72 -8.50 10.18
C VAL A 69 3.68 -9.97 10.57
N ASP A 70 4.69 -10.71 10.12
CA ASP A 70 4.92 -12.12 10.47
C ASP A 70 5.86 -12.24 11.68
N LYS A 71 6.33 -13.46 11.97
CA LYS A 71 7.27 -13.71 13.09
C LYS A 71 8.60 -12.99 12.89
N THR A 72 9.10 -12.92 11.66
CA THR A 72 10.45 -12.45 11.31
C THR A 72 10.48 -11.30 10.30
N HIS A 73 9.37 -11.00 9.63
CA HIS A 73 9.34 -10.02 8.54
C HIS A 73 8.10 -9.12 8.62
N VAL A 74 8.31 -7.86 8.22
CA VAL A 74 7.24 -6.97 7.77
C VAL A 74 7.16 -7.11 6.25
N ARG A 75 5.99 -7.45 5.71
CA ARG A 75 5.77 -7.67 4.27
C ARG A 75 4.74 -6.72 3.74
N LEU A 76 4.99 -6.18 2.56
CA LEU A 76 3.99 -5.45 1.78
C LEU A 76 3.27 -6.43 0.86
N ASN A 77 1.98 -6.59 1.04
CA ASN A 77 1.14 -7.43 0.21
C ASN A 77 0.23 -6.58 -0.67
N VAL A 78 0.17 -6.90 -1.94
CA VAL A 78 -0.77 -6.34 -2.90
C VAL A 78 -1.75 -7.45 -3.28
N ALA A 79 -3.01 -7.27 -2.95
CA ALA A 79 -4.01 -8.34 -3.01
C ALA A 79 -3.58 -9.56 -2.17
N PHE A 80 -3.27 -10.68 -2.82
CA PHE A 80 -2.81 -11.92 -2.19
C PHE A 80 -1.33 -12.22 -2.47
N ILE A 81 -0.64 -11.33 -3.21
CA ILE A 81 0.73 -11.54 -3.66
C ILE A 81 1.69 -10.83 -2.71
N ASP A 82 2.63 -11.59 -2.14
CA ASP A 82 3.77 -11.04 -1.40
C ASP A 82 4.71 -10.33 -2.37
N MET A 83 4.88 -9.02 -2.23
CA MET A 83 5.92 -8.32 -2.97
C MET A 83 7.29 -8.65 -2.37
N LEU A 84 8.12 -9.36 -3.13
CA LEU A 84 9.47 -9.75 -2.72
C LEU A 84 10.35 -8.55 -2.33
N SER A 85 10.19 -7.43 -3.04
CA SER A 85 10.90 -6.18 -2.77
C SER A 85 10.45 -5.46 -1.50
N GLY A 86 9.29 -5.82 -0.95
CA GLY A 86 8.73 -5.20 0.26
C GLY A 86 8.92 -6.01 1.55
N ARG A 87 9.88 -6.97 1.59
CA ARG A 87 10.14 -7.77 2.78
C ARG A 87 11.24 -7.12 3.63
N ILE A 88 10.87 -6.62 4.80
CA ILE A 88 11.80 -6.05 5.78
C ILE A 88 11.95 -7.08 6.91
N ARG A 89 13.18 -7.56 7.18
CA ARG A 89 13.46 -8.40 8.34
C ARG A 89 13.36 -7.57 9.61
N ILE A 90 12.62 -8.04 10.59
CA ILE A 90 12.41 -7.32 11.85
C ILE A 90 13.74 -7.17 12.62
N ASP A 91 14.62 -8.17 12.54
CA ASP A 91 15.93 -8.12 13.18
C ASP A 91 16.84 -7.02 12.60
N ASN A 92 16.62 -6.63 11.36
CA ASN A 92 17.40 -5.61 10.66
C ASN A 92 16.82 -4.19 10.85
N ILE A 93 15.68 -4.04 11.55
CA ILE A 93 15.11 -2.73 11.84
C ILE A 93 15.94 -2.07 12.93
N LEU A 94 16.45 -0.87 12.63
CA LEU A 94 17.26 -0.07 13.54
C LEU A 94 16.37 0.86 14.35
N ASN A 95 15.54 1.64 13.67
CA ASN A 95 14.67 2.59 14.32
C ASN A 95 13.33 2.77 13.61
N ILE A 96 12.37 3.31 14.35
CA ILE A 96 11.07 3.74 13.87
C ILE A 96 10.94 5.22 14.21
N VAL A 97 10.68 6.04 13.20
CA VAL A 97 10.53 7.50 13.36
C VAL A 97 9.12 7.89 12.96
N ILE A 98 8.43 8.63 13.82
CA ILE A 98 7.19 9.34 13.44
C ILE A 98 7.56 10.80 13.23
N ASP A 99 7.36 11.30 12.02
CA ASP A 99 7.60 12.69 11.65
C ASP A 99 6.40 13.20 10.85
N ASN A 100 5.84 14.33 11.26
CA ASN A 100 4.66 14.96 10.62
C ASN A 100 3.50 13.96 10.35
N GLY A 101 3.20 13.11 11.33
CA GLY A 101 2.13 12.11 11.21
C GLY A 101 2.40 10.99 10.19
N LYS A 102 3.65 10.84 9.75
CA LYS A 102 4.10 9.74 8.88
C LYS A 102 5.08 8.85 9.66
N MET A 103 4.97 7.55 9.46
CA MET A 103 5.85 6.57 10.08
C MET A 103 6.91 6.11 9.11
N TYR A 104 8.15 6.21 9.51
CA TYR A 104 9.33 5.76 8.77
C TYR A 104 10.01 4.64 9.54
N ILE A 105 10.47 3.62 8.82
CA ILE A 105 11.30 2.55 9.38
C ILE A 105 12.67 2.62 8.71
N SER A 106 13.73 2.73 9.52
CA SER A 106 15.11 2.59 9.07
C SER A 106 15.57 1.16 9.31
N TYR A 107 16.13 0.51 8.29
CA TYR A 107 16.58 -0.87 8.37
C TYR A 107 17.78 -1.14 7.47
N LEU A 108 18.55 -2.17 7.81
CA LEU A 108 19.66 -2.65 6.99
C LEU A 108 19.14 -3.63 5.93
N TRP A 109 19.43 -3.36 4.64
CA TRP A 109 19.00 -4.24 3.54
C TRP A 109 20.10 -5.24 3.15
N LYS A 110 21.03 -4.85 2.31
CA LYS A 110 22.14 -5.71 1.82
C LYS A 110 23.51 -5.14 2.10
N GLY A 111 23.62 -4.02 2.78
CA GLY A 111 24.86 -3.30 3.08
C GLY A 111 24.81 -2.64 4.44
N PRO A 112 25.86 -1.92 4.82
CA PRO A 112 25.96 -1.23 6.10
C PRO A 112 25.08 0.03 6.15
N ASP A 113 24.68 0.56 4.98
CA ASP A 113 23.90 1.79 4.92
C ASP A 113 22.41 1.53 5.19
N PRO A 114 21.81 2.29 6.12
CA PRO A 114 20.41 2.14 6.44
C PRO A 114 19.50 2.65 5.31
N VAL A 115 18.49 1.86 5.00
CA VAL A 115 17.42 2.21 4.05
C VAL A 115 16.22 2.68 4.84
N ILE A 116 15.58 3.77 4.38
CA ILE A 116 14.37 4.32 5.00
C ILE A 116 13.16 3.93 4.18
N ALA A 117 12.17 3.31 4.81
CA ALA A 117 10.89 2.98 4.21
C ALA A 117 9.75 3.72 4.90
N LEU A 118 8.90 4.38 4.11
CA LEU A 118 7.64 4.97 4.59
C LEU A 118 6.60 3.87 4.79
N ILE A 119 6.03 3.79 5.98
CA ILE A 119 4.95 2.86 6.32
C ILE A 119 3.62 3.62 6.35
N ALA A 120 2.85 3.44 5.29
CA ALA A 120 1.57 4.11 5.12
C ALA A 120 0.43 3.30 5.80
N ILE A 121 0.31 3.39 7.12
CA ILE A 121 -0.82 2.83 7.89
C ILE A 121 -1.59 3.95 8.59
N LYS A 122 -2.79 3.66 9.11
CA LYS A 122 -3.59 4.66 9.84
C LYS A 122 -2.86 5.10 11.10
N GLN A 123 -2.76 6.40 11.33
CA GLN A 123 -2.08 6.99 12.49
C GLN A 123 -2.58 6.40 13.83
N LYS A 124 -3.89 6.18 13.96
CA LYS A 124 -4.48 5.52 15.13
C LYS A 124 -3.97 4.10 15.41
N ARG A 125 -3.29 3.46 14.45
CA ARG A 125 -2.69 2.12 14.58
C ARG A 125 -1.17 2.14 14.72
N TYR A 126 -0.55 3.31 14.82
CA TYR A 126 0.90 3.43 14.98
C TYR A 126 1.38 2.79 16.28
N GLY A 127 0.66 3.04 17.41
CA GLY A 127 0.97 2.41 18.68
C GLY A 127 0.96 0.89 18.61
N GLU A 128 -0.11 0.30 18.08
CA GLU A 128 -0.26 -1.15 17.91
C GLU A 128 0.85 -1.75 17.01
N PHE A 129 1.21 -1.05 15.94
CA PHE A 129 2.25 -1.49 15.02
C PHE A 129 3.64 -1.41 15.66
N LYS A 130 3.93 -0.30 16.38
CA LYS A 130 5.17 -0.10 17.15
C LYS A 130 5.33 -1.20 18.19
N GLU A 131 4.34 -1.39 19.06
CA GLU A 131 4.38 -2.40 20.13
C GLU A 131 4.62 -3.81 19.56
N LEU A 132 3.94 -4.14 18.45
CA LEU A 132 4.13 -5.42 17.79
C LEU A 132 5.57 -5.61 17.27
N LEU A 133 6.21 -4.59 16.72
CA LEU A 133 7.59 -4.67 16.25
C LEU A 133 8.57 -4.73 17.42
N MET A 134 8.40 -3.88 18.44
CA MET A 134 9.25 -3.86 19.62
C MET A 134 9.14 -5.14 20.45
N SER A 135 7.98 -5.80 20.49
CA SER A 135 7.81 -7.11 21.13
C SER A 135 8.62 -8.21 20.45
N LYS A 136 8.97 -8.05 19.16
CA LYS A 136 9.74 -9.03 18.37
C LYS A 136 11.23 -8.70 18.30
N ASN A 137 11.58 -7.43 18.32
CA ASN A 137 12.93 -6.95 18.35
C ASN A 137 13.06 -5.80 19.35
N LYS A 138 13.63 -6.08 20.51
CA LYS A 138 13.82 -5.13 21.62
C LYS A 138 14.88 -4.05 21.32
N ASN A 139 15.70 -4.24 20.29
CA ASN A 139 16.76 -3.30 19.91
C ASN A 139 16.25 -2.15 19.03
N ILE A 140 14.96 -2.15 18.68
CA ILE A 140 14.38 -1.08 17.86
C ILE A 140 14.26 0.19 18.71
N VAL A 141 14.91 1.27 18.25
CA VAL A 141 14.80 2.59 18.87
C VAL A 141 13.63 3.34 18.25
N PHE A 142 12.82 3.98 19.08
CA PHE A 142 11.67 4.75 18.64
C PHE A 142 11.90 6.24 18.84
N TYR A 143 11.60 7.03 17.80
CA TYR A 143 11.64 8.49 17.84
C TYR A 143 10.30 9.05 17.38
N GLU A 144 9.77 10.00 18.15
CA GLU A 144 8.61 10.79 17.74
C GLU A 144 9.03 12.25 17.65
N LYS A 145 9.07 12.78 16.43
CA LYS A 145 9.37 14.18 16.21
C LYS A 145 8.06 14.96 16.26
N LYS A 146 7.82 15.66 17.36
CA LYS A 146 6.76 16.65 17.47
C LYS A 146 7.25 17.95 16.83
N ASP A 147 6.38 18.62 16.08
CA ASP A 147 6.70 19.91 15.50
C ASP A 147 7.27 20.85 16.58
N GLY A 148 8.55 21.21 16.44
CA GLY A 148 9.22 22.26 17.22
C GLY A 148 10.17 21.84 18.35
N THR A 149 10.29 20.56 18.72
CA THR A 149 11.24 20.16 19.78
C THR A 149 11.85 18.79 19.48
N THR A 150 13.16 18.75 19.41
CA THR A 150 13.93 17.49 19.33
C THR A 150 14.12 16.98 20.75
N ASP A 151 13.15 16.28 21.30
CA ASP A 151 13.34 15.56 22.55
C ASP A 151 13.79 14.14 22.21
N SER A 152 15.09 13.90 22.34
CA SER A 152 15.68 12.58 22.39
C SER A 152 15.40 11.98 23.78
N GLU A 153 14.27 11.29 23.93
CA GLU A 153 14.13 10.37 25.06
C GLU A 153 14.91 9.09 24.78
N GLN A 154 16.12 9.05 25.28
CA GLN A 154 16.85 7.81 25.56
C GLN A 154 16.24 7.16 26.81
N GLN A 155 15.69 5.99 26.66
CA GLN A 155 15.60 4.99 27.74
C GLN A 155 16.13 3.66 27.26
#